data_0de9f8027e70b60f57f2dedb5ce2535c
#
_entry.id   0de9f8027e70b60f57f2dedb5ce2535c
#
_cell.length_a   1.000
_cell.length_b   1.000
_cell.length_c   1.000
_cell.angle_alpha   90.00
_cell.angle_beta   90.00
_cell.angle_gamma   90.00
#
_symmetry.space_group_name_H-M   'P 1'
#
loop_
_entity.id
_entity.type
_entity.pdbx_description
1 polymer ?
#
loop_
_entity_poly.entity_id
_entity_poly.type
_entity_poly.pdbx_seq_one_letter_code
_entity_poly.pdbx_strand_id
1 'polypeptide(L)'
;CYNFITSWIFIAIIILLLSNLSMIIFNAYKYKKHMRWRFILHHVGLWLALFGGFIGSSDTQTLRIAVSKGEPTQEAYDENGMPHYLDYEMELNSFTVEYYPNGRPSRFAADIRLGKENALLEVNHPYAHRFGEDVYLTSYDIQKGNDSNYCILQIVRQPWKYVTVAGILMMLVGAILLFIKGRRRV
;
A
#
# COMPACT_ATOMS: atom_id res chain seq x y z
N CYS A 1 4.05 23.02 5.81
CA CYS A 1 5.14 22.08 5.44
C CYS A 1 5.16 21.95 3.92
N TYR A 2 6.29 22.24 3.27
CA TYR A 2 6.47 21.98 1.84
C TYR A 2 6.49 20.45 1.65
N ASN A 3 5.49 19.91 0.98
CA ASN A 3 5.49 18.50 0.60
C ASN A 3 6.43 18.35 -0.61
N PHE A 4 7.62 17.79 -0.38
CA PHE A 4 8.67 17.65 -1.40
C PHE A 4 8.15 16.85 -2.62
N ILE A 5 7.31 15.86 -2.42
CA ILE A 5 6.77 14.99 -3.47
C ILE A 5 5.86 15.75 -4.45
N THR A 6 5.17 16.80 -3.98
CA THR A 6 4.29 17.65 -4.80
C THR A 6 5.01 18.85 -5.40
N SER A 7 6.33 18.99 -5.16
CA SER A 7 7.10 20.10 -5.72
C SER A 7 7.24 19.93 -7.25
N TRP A 8 7.06 21.01 -7.99
CA TRP A 8 7.18 21.01 -9.45
C TRP A 8 8.55 20.53 -9.95
N ILE A 9 9.61 20.78 -9.18
CA ILE A 9 10.97 20.32 -9.47
C ILE A 9 11.05 18.80 -9.41
N PHE A 10 10.50 18.18 -8.36
CA PHE A 10 10.45 16.74 -8.21
C PHE A 10 9.64 16.08 -9.33
N ILE A 11 8.49 16.65 -9.66
CA ILE A 11 7.64 16.19 -10.77
C ILE A 11 8.39 16.23 -12.10
N ALA A 12 9.08 17.34 -12.39
CA ALA A 12 9.87 17.49 -13.61
C ALA A 12 11.00 16.44 -13.70
N ILE A 13 11.70 16.18 -12.59
CA ILE A 13 12.76 15.17 -12.54
C ILE A 13 12.20 13.77 -12.82
N ILE A 14 11.06 13.40 -12.23
CA ILE A 14 10.42 12.09 -12.47
C ILE A 14 9.98 11.97 -13.93
N ILE A 15 9.38 12.99 -14.52
CA ILE A 15 8.98 13.00 -15.94
C ILE A 15 10.20 12.83 -16.85
N LEU A 16 11.29 13.54 -16.60
CA LEU A 16 12.53 13.39 -17.36
C LEU A 16 13.11 11.98 -17.23
N LEU A 17 13.11 11.42 -16.03
CA LEU A 17 13.62 10.07 -15.78
C LEU A 17 12.77 9.01 -16.51
N LEU A 18 11.45 9.09 -16.40
CA LEU A 18 10.53 8.18 -17.10
C LEU A 18 10.66 8.31 -18.62
N SER A 19 10.83 9.53 -19.15
CA SER A 19 11.03 9.79 -20.58
C SER A 19 12.34 9.17 -21.08
N ASN A 20 13.44 9.33 -20.33
CA ASN A 20 14.72 8.70 -20.63
C ASN A 20 14.62 7.17 -20.63
N LEU A 21 13.99 6.58 -19.60
CA LEU A 21 13.79 5.13 -19.55
C LEU A 21 12.94 4.63 -20.72
N SER A 22 11.86 5.35 -21.08
CA SER A 22 11.02 5.04 -22.23
C SER A 22 11.84 5.02 -23.52
N MET A 23 12.72 6.01 -23.73
CA MET A 23 13.57 6.11 -24.90
C MET A 23 14.59 4.96 -24.98
N ILE A 24 15.18 4.59 -23.85
CA ILE A 24 16.10 3.44 -23.74
C ILE A 24 15.39 2.14 -24.11
N ILE A 25 14.18 1.91 -23.55
CA ILE A 25 13.37 0.71 -23.83
C ILE A 25 12.98 0.67 -25.31
N PHE A 26 12.48 1.80 -25.84
CA PHE A 26 12.08 1.90 -27.24
C PHE A 26 13.24 1.66 -28.22
N ASN A 27 14.40 2.24 -27.98
CA ASN A 27 15.59 2.05 -28.79
C ASN A 27 16.08 0.59 -28.74
N ALA A 28 16.07 -0.05 -27.56
CA ALA A 28 16.42 -1.45 -27.42
C ALA A 28 15.47 -2.36 -28.20
N TYR A 29 14.19 -2.03 -28.25
CA TYR A 29 13.19 -2.75 -29.05
C TYR A 29 13.37 -2.55 -30.55
N LYS A 30 13.51 -1.28 -31.00
CA LYS A 30 13.59 -0.90 -32.41
C LYS A 30 14.83 -1.47 -33.10
N TYR A 31 15.98 -1.40 -32.46
CA TYR A 31 17.25 -1.76 -33.14
C TYR A 31 17.65 -3.21 -32.98
N LYS A 32 16.86 -4.05 -32.30
CA LYS A 32 17.01 -5.53 -32.15
C LYS A 32 18.43 -6.06 -31.93
N LYS A 33 19.43 -5.18 -31.91
CA LYS A 33 20.85 -5.47 -31.79
C LYS A 33 21.16 -5.89 -30.35
N HIS A 34 21.05 -7.20 -30.09
CA HIS A 34 21.26 -7.80 -28.77
C HIS A 34 20.22 -7.47 -27.71
N MET A 35 18.92 -7.65 -28.04
CA MET A 35 17.84 -7.56 -27.05
C MET A 35 18.04 -8.61 -25.95
N ARG A 36 18.83 -8.25 -24.95
CA ARG A 36 19.03 -9.08 -23.77
C ARG A 36 17.77 -8.96 -22.92
N TRP A 37 16.97 -10.00 -22.86
CA TRP A 37 15.76 -10.10 -22.05
C TRP A 37 15.92 -9.51 -20.65
N ARG A 38 17.08 -9.74 -20.03
CA ARG A 38 17.45 -9.24 -18.72
C ARG A 38 17.53 -7.72 -18.65
N PHE A 39 18.08 -7.11 -19.69
CA PHE A 39 18.16 -5.65 -19.78
C PHE A 39 16.76 -5.06 -19.88
N ILE A 40 15.90 -5.62 -20.73
CA ILE A 40 14.51 -5.13 -20.88
C ILE A 40 13.73 -5.35 -19.59
N LEU A 41 13.80 -6.55 -19.01
CA LEU A 41 13.09 -6.86 -17.77
C LEU A 41 13.46 -5.88 -16.65
N HIS A 42 14.76 -5.57 -16.48
CA HIS A 42 15.22 -4.61 -15.48
C HIS A 42 14.71 -3.20 -15.76
N HIS A 43 14.82 -2.71 -17.01
CA HIS A 43 14.44 -1.33 -17.33
C HIS A 43 12.92 -1.12 -17.39
N VAL A 44 12.17 -2.08 -17.89
CA VAL A 44 10.70 -2.05 -17.85
C VAL A 44 10.21 -2.16 -16.41
N GLY A 45 10.82 -3.04 -15.60
CA GLY A 45 10.50 -3.15 -14.17
C GLY A 45 10.75 -1.85 -13.43
N LEU A 46 11.90 -1.21 -13.67
CA LEU A 46 12.21 0.10 -13.08
C LEU A 46 11.21 1.18 -13.53
N TRP A 47 10.85 1.19 -14.81
CA TRP A 47 9.87 2.14 -15.36
C TRP A 47 8.50 1.95 -14.70
N LEU A 48 8.01 0.70 -14.60
CA LEU A 48 6.73 0.39 -13.95
C LEU A 48 6.74 0.73 -12.46
N ALA A 49 7.84 0.46 -11.75
CA ALA A 49 7.96 0.78 -10.34
C ALA A 49 7.92 2.30 -10.09
N LEU A 50 8.65 3.08 -10.89
CA LEU A 50 8.66 4.55 -10.78
C LEU A 50 7.32 5.16 -11.22
N PHE A 51 6.75 4.69 -12.32
CA PHE A 51 5.47 5.17 -12.83
C PHE A 51 4.34 4.85 -11.84
N GLY A 52 4.22 3.59 -11.42
CA GLY A 52 3.19 3.15 -10.47
C GLY A 52 3.36 3.81 -9.10
N GLY A 53 4.59 4.00 -8.62
CA GLY A 53 4.86 4.69 -7.36
C GLY A 53 4.51 6.18 -7.42
N PHE A 54 4.83 6.86 -8.53
CA PHE A 54 4.55 8.28 -8.70
C PHE A 54 3.04 8.55 -8.89
N ILE A 55 2.40 7.88 -9.84
CA ILE A 55 0.95 8.00 -10.06
C ILE A 55 0.19 7.51 -8.82
N GLY A 56 0.62 6.37 -8.24
CA GLY A 56 -0.02 5.78 -7.07
C GLY A 56 0.03 6.68 -5.84
N SER A 57 1.08 7.47 -5.65
CA SER A 57 1.15 8.40 -4.52
C SER A 57 0.09 9.50 -4.58
N SER A 58 -0.27 9.94 -5.79
CA SER A 58 -1.31 10.96 -6.01
C SER A 58 -2.72 10.40 -5.92
N ASP A 59 -2.88 9.09 -6.14
CA ASP A 59 -4.17 8.38 -6.15
C ASP A 59 -4.41 7.56 -4.86
N THR A 60 -3.50 7.69 -3.90
CA THR A 60 -3.66 7.08 -2.58
C THR A 60 -4.67 7.85 -1.76
N GLN A 61 -5.69 7.15 -1.28
CA GLN A 61 -6.69 7.69 -0.37
C GLN A 61 -6.58 7.01 0.99
N THR A 62 -6.49 7.83 2.04
CA THR A 62 -6.46 7.35 3.43
C THR A 62 -7.71 7.85 4.14
N LEU A 63 -8.52 6.93 4.64
CA LEU A 63 -9.74 7.20 5.38
C LEU A 63 -9.63 6.62 6.79
N ARG A 64 -10.24 7.28 7.76
CA ARG A 64 -10.37 6.80 9.15
C ARG A 64 -11.83 6.62 9.49
N ILE A 65 -12.14 5.53 10.16
CA ILE A 65 -13.48 5.19 10.59
C ILE A 65 -13.45 4.69 12.04
N ALA A 66 -14.35 5.20 12.88
CA ALA A 66 -14.59 4.68 14.21
C ALA A 66 -15.72 3.64 14.10
N VAL A 67 -15.44 2.40 14.48
CA VAL A 67 -16.43 1.32 14.47
C VAL A 67 -16.75 0.92 15.88
N SER A 68 -18.04 0.83 16.18
CA SER A 68 -18.58 0.52 17.51
C SER A 68 -19.25 -0.85 17.50
N LYS A 69 -19.37 -1.43 18.69
CA LYS A 69 -20.06 -2.72 18.89
C LYS A 69 -21.58 -2.51 18.82
N GLY A 70 -22.23 -3.25 17.93
CA GLY A 70 -23.69 -3.18 17.75
C GLY A 70 -24.19 -1.96 16.96
N GLU A 71 -23.28 -1.13 16.41
CA GLU A 71 -23.62 0.07 15.63
C GLU A 71 -22.89 0.03 14.27
N PRO A 72 -23.52 -0.54 13.22
CA PRO A 72 -22.94 -0.51 11.90
C PRO A 72 -22.77 0.91 11.38
N THR A 73 -21.62 1.20 10.78
CA THR A 73 -21.34 2.51 10.19
C THR A 73 -20.71 2.38 8.81
N GLN A 74 -20.95 3.40 7.97
CA GLN A 74 -20.35 3.54 6.64
C GLN A 74 -19.58 4.86 6.52
N GLU A 75 -19.64 5.72 7.56
CA GLU A 75 -19.08 7.05 7.51
C GLU A 75 -17.62 7.04 7.95
N ALA A 76 -16.74 7.33 7.01
CA ALA A 76 -15.30 7.46 7.21
C ALA A 76 -14.87 8.91 6.95
N TYR A 77 -13.73 9.32 7.48
CA TYR A 77 -13.21 10.69 7.36
C TYR A 77 -11.82 10.66 6.73
N ASP A 78 -11.55 11.58 5.82
CA ASP A 78 -10.21 11.80 5.28
C ASP A 78 -9.30 12.56 6.27
N GLU A 79 -8.06 12.83 5.86
CA GLU A 79 -7.08 13.57 6.69
C GLU A 79 -7.49 15.02 6.97
N ASN A 80 -8.40 15.59 6.19
CA ASN A 80 -8.95 16.94 6.36
C ASN A 80 -10.23 16.95 7.21
N GLY A 81 -10.70 15.77 7.64
CA GLY A 81 -11.95 15.62 8.39
C GLY A 81 -13.20 15.67 7.50
N MET A 82 -13.07 15.53 6.20
CA MET A 82 -14.21 15.49 5.28
C MET A 82 -14.85 14.08 5.30
N PRO A 83 -16.19 13.99 5.42
CA PRO A 83 -16.87 12.69 5.46
C PRO A 83 -16.89 12.03 4.07
N HIS A 84 -16.65 10.72 4.06
CA HIS A 84 -16.74 9.83 2.92
C HIS A 84 -17.62 8.64 3.29
N TYR A 85 -18.57 8.28 2.43
CA TYR A 85 -19.42 7.12 2.65
C TYR A 85 -18.86 5.91 1.92
N LEU A 86 -18.66 4.83 2.69
CA LEU A 86 -18.25 3.54 2.14
C LEU A 86 -19.46 2.84 1.50
N ASP A 87 -19.21 1.98 0.54
CA ASP A 87 -20.22 1.14 -0.12
C ASP A 87 -20.52 -0.15 0.66
N TYR A 88 -19.97 -0.30 1.86
CA TYR A 88 -20.19 -1.40 2.80
C TYR A 88 -20.18 -0.88 4.25
N GLU A 89 -20.93 -1.60 5.08
CA GLU A 89 -20.99 -1.32 6.52
C GLU A 89 -19.84 -1.98 7.25
N MET A 90 -19.38 -1.34 8.32
CA MET A 90 -18.40 -1.87 9.25
C MET A 90 -18.97 -1.86 10.66
N GLU A 91 -18.73 -2.95 11.40
CA GLU A 91 -19.16 -3.11 12.78
C GLU A 91 -18.13 -3.90 13.56
N LEU A 92 -17.91 -3.52 14.82
CA LEU A 92 -17.06 -4.25 15.75
C LEU A 92 -17.85 -5.42 16.37
N ASN A 93 -17.42 -6.66 16.14
CA ASN A 93 -17.97 -7.84 16.81
C ASN A 93 -17.36 -8.02 18.22
N SER A 94 -16.02 -8.07 18.28
CA SER A 94 -15.28 -8.22 19.54
C SER A 94 -13.90 -7.59 19.46
N PHE A 95 -13.35 -7.25 20.62
CA PHE A 95 -12.02 -6.67 20.77
C PHE A 95 -11.23 -7.43 21.83
N THR A 96 -9.94 -7.70 21.58
CA THR A 96 -9.07 -8.43 22.50
C THR A 96 -7.73 -7.73 22.63
N VAL A 97 -7.23 -7.61 23.88
CA VAL A 97 -5.89 -7.10 24.18
C VAL A 97 -5.16 -8.11 25.03
N GLU A 98 -3.96 -8.45 24.63
CA GLU A 98 -3.01 -9.20 25.44
C GLU A 98 -1.99 -8.23 26.04
N TYR A 99 -1.52 -8.52 27.24
CA TYR A 99 -0.58 -7.66 27.94
C TYR A 99 0.70 -8.39 28.28
N TYR A 100 1.82 -7.70 28.23
CA TYR A 100 3.08 -8.16 28.81
C TYR A 100 2.98 -8.16 30.34
N PRO A 101 3.88 -8.89 31.05
CA PRO A 101 3.92 -8.86 32.54
C PRO A 101 4.13 -7.48 33.14
N ASN A 102 4.64 -6.53 32.38
CA ASN A 102 4.82 -5.13 32.80
C ASN A 102 3.57 -4.27 32.58
N GLY A 103 2.43 -4.85 32.20
CA GLY A 103 1.16 -4.15 31.96
C GLY A 103 1.06 -3.39 30.64
N ARG A 104 2.05 -3.46 29.77
CA ARG A 104 1.97 -2.85 28.42
C ARG A 104 1.23 -3.78 27.46
N PRO A 105 0.40 -3.27 26.54
CA PRO A 105 -0.20 -4.07 25.50
C PRO A 105 0.89 -4.77 24.66
N SER A 106 0.77 -6.10 24.50
CA SER A 106 1.64 -6.89 23.65
C SER A 106 1.03 -7.13 22.27
N ARG A 107 -0.27 -7.34 22.24
CA ARG A 107 -1.05 -7.58 21.02
C ARG A 107 -2.46 -7.05 21.24
N PHE A 108 -3.05 -6.48 20.22
CA PHE A 108 -4.48 -6.20 20.19
C PHE A 108 -5.06 -6.57 18.84
N ALA A 109 -6.29 -7.08 18.88
CA ALA A 109 -7.01 -7.56 17.72
C ALA A 109 -8.48 -7.19 17.81
N ALA A 110 -9.08 -6.89 16.67
CA ALA A 110 -10.48 -6.58 16.50
C ALA A 110 -11.10 -7.57 15.51
N ASP A 111 -12.17 -8.23 15.88
CA ASP A 111 -13.04 -8.97 14.98
C ASP A 111 -14.08 -8.00 14.42
N ILE A 112 -13.98 -7.72 13.14
CA ILE A 112 -14.77 -6.70 12.44
C ILE A 112 -15.63 -7.36 11.38
N ARG A 113 -16.91 -6.99 11.34
CA ARG A 113 -17.77 -7.28 10.20
C ARG A 113 -17.57 -6.21 9.12
N LEU A 114 -17.19 -6.63 7.92
CA LEU A 114 -16.96 -5.81 6.74
C LEU A 114 -18.03 -6.21 5.69
N GLY A 115 -19.14 -5.49 5.66
CA GLY A 115 -20.28 -5.84 4.82
C GLY A 115 -20.82 -7.24 5.16
N LYS A 116 -20.53 -8.25 4.33
CA LYS A 116 -20.95 -9.65 4.53
C LYS A 116 -19.86 -10.56 5.09
N GLU A 117 -18.64 -10.08 5.22
CA GLU A 117 -17.48 -10.85 5.65
C GLU A 117 -17.08 -10.47 7.08
N ASN A 118 -16.51 -11.42 7.82
CA ASN A 118 -15.87 -11.17 9.10
C ASN A 118 -14.35 -11.25 8.91
N ALA A 119 -13.63 -10.32 9.49
CA ALA A 119 -12.18 -10.26 9.42
C ALA A 119 -11.59 -9.99 10.80
N LEU A 120 -10.57 -10.75 11.17
CA LEU A 120 -9.75 -10.48 12.35
C LEU A 120 -8.61 -9.53 11.95
N LEU A 121 -8.66 -8.31 12.46
CA LEU A 121 -7.64 -7.30 12.26
C LEU A 121 -6.71 -7.26 13.48
N GLU A 122 -5.43 -7.46 13.25
CA GLU A 122 -4.41 -7.36 14.30
C GLU A 122 -3.53 -6.13 14.07
N VAL A 123 -2.96 -5.62 15.15
CA VAL A 123 -1.96 -4.54 15.02
C VAL A 123 -0.81 -4.97 14.12
N ASN A 124 -0.39 -4.10 13.20
CA ASN A 124 0.65 -4.35 12.19
C ASN A 124 0.36 -5.47 11.18
N HIS A 125 -0.84 -6.06 11.18
CA HIS A 125 -1.29 -7.04 10.21
C HIS A 125 -2.54 -6.52 9.48
N PRO A 126 -2.36 -5.78 8.37
CA PRO A 126 -3.50 -5.24 7.62
C PRO A 126 -4.31 -6.34 6.95
N TYR A 127 -5.60 -6.17 6.92
CA TYR A 127 -6.51 -7.02 6.17
C TYR A 127 -6.73 -6.46 4.77
N ALA A 128 -6.40 -7.25 3.73
CA ALA A 128 -6.68 -6.90 2.35
C ALA A 128 -8.15 -7.20 2.03
N HIS A 129 -9.00 -6.18 2.10
CA HIS A 129 -10.45 -6.35 1.90
C HIS A 129 -10.80 -6.45 0.41
N ARG A 130 -10.24 -5.55 -0.41
CA ARG A 130 -10.49 -5.50 -1.85
C ARG A 130 -9.20 -5.23 -2.61
N PHE A 131 -9.26 -5.29 -3.94
CA PHE A 131 -8.12 -4.94 -4.79
C PHE A 131 -7.65 -3.52 -4.51
N GLY A 132 -6.43 -3.40 -3.98
CA GLY A 132 -5.83 -2.11 -3.66
C GLY A 132 -6.40 -1.42 -2.42
N GLU A 133 -7.21 -2.10 -1.60
CA GLU A 133 -7.75 -1.57 -0.34
C GLU A 133 -7.33 -2.46 0.83
N ASP A 134 -6.58 -1.86 1.75
CA ASP A 134 -6.12 -2.50 2.99
C ASP A 134 -6.75 -1.80 4.20
N VAL A 135 -7.17 -2.58 5.19
CA VAL A 135 -7.77 -2.09 6.43
C VAL A 135 -6.81 -2.37 7.59
N TYR A 136 -6.47 -1.33 8.34
CA TYR A 136 -5.54 -1.37 9.46
C TYR A 136 -6.27 -1.07 10.77
N LEU A 137 -5.94 -1.81 11.82
CA LEU A 137 -6.34 -1.47 13.19
C LEU A 137 -5.33 -0.46 13.76
N THR A 138 -5.78 0.77 14.05
CA THR A 138 -4.88 1.87 14.46
C THR A 138 -5.02 2.25 15.92
N SER A 139 -6.24 2.18 16.49
CA SER A 139 -6.48 2.59 17.88
C SER A 139 -7.74 1.92 18.45
N TYR A 140 -7.90 1.98 19.77
CA TYR A 140 -9.03 1.46 20.52
C TYR A 140 -9.21 2.24 21.82
N ASP A 141 -10.26 1.95 22.62
CA ASP A 141 -10.44 2.54 23.95
C ASP A 141 -9.44 1.93 24.95
N ILE A 142 -8.30 2.60 25.10
CA ILE A 142 -7.20 2.14 25.96
C ILE A 142 -7.63 2.00 27.43
N GLN A 143 -8.58 2.80 27.90
CA GLN A 143 -9.04 2.75 29.29
C GLN A 143 -9.84 1.49 29.59
N LYS A 144 -10.58 0.99 28.61
CA LYS A 144 -11.40 -0.21 28.74
C LYS A 144 -10.69 -1.50 28.35
N GLY A 145 -9.60 -1.41 27.59
CA GLY A 145 -8.84 -2.60 27.16
C GLY A 145 -9.72 -3.63 26.45
N ASN A 146 -9.86 -4.83 27.00
CA ASN A 146 -10.69 -5.91 26.45
C ASN A 146 -12.20 -5.56 26.39
N ASP A 147 -12.67 -4.65 27.21
CA ASP A 147 -14.06 -4.18 27.23
C ASP A 147 -14.27 -2.99 26.29
N SER A 148 -13.34 -2.75 25.36
CA SER A 148 -13.46 -1.68 24.39
C SER A 148 -14.71 -1.85 23.54
N ASN A 149 -15.55 -0.82 23.52
CA ASN A 149 -16.79 -0.79 22.74
C ASN A 149 -16.58 -0.21 21.34
N TYR A 150 -15.43 0.38 21.06
CA TYR A 150 -15.09 0.92 19.74
C TYR A 150 -13.60 0.72 19.42
N CYS A 151 -13.29 0.72 18.15
CA CYS A 151 -11.93 0.85 17.66
C CYS A 151 -11.87 1.80 16.46
N ILE A 152 -10.67 2.29 16.16
CA ILE A 152 -10.43 3.16 15.01
C ILE A 152 -9.67 2.36 13.98
N LEU A 153 -10.24 2.29 12.80
CA LEU A 153 -9.65 1.66 11.65
C LEU A 153 -9.17 2.70 10.65
N GLN A 154 -8.12 2.37 9.93
CA GLN A 154 -7.63 3.15 8.80
C GLN A 154 -7.77 2.33 7.52
N ILE A 155 -8.47 2.87 6.56
CA ILE A 155 -8.65 2.28 5.23
C ILE A 155 -7.70 2.99 4.28
N VAL A 156 -6.83 2.23 3.62
CA VAL A 156 -5.86 2.75 2.66
C VAL A 156 -6.18 2.18 1.29
N ARG A 157 -6.56 3.04 0.36
CA ARG A 157 -6.84 2.70 -1.04
C ARG A 157 -5.66 3.07 -1.90
N GLN A 158 -5.04 2.06 -2.52
CA GLN A 158 -3.87 2.18 -3.37
C GLN A 158 -4.04 1.35 -4.65
N PRO A 159 -4.77 1.84 -5.65
CA PRO A 159 -5.08 1.05 -6.85
C PRO A 159 -3.82 0.66 -7.64
N TRP A 160 -2.76 1.46 -7.58
CA TRP A 160 -1.48 1.22 -8.28
C TRP A 160 -0.48 0.34 -7.51
N LYS A 161 -0.78 -0.09 -6.28
CA LYS A 161 0.07 -0.92 -5.43
C LYS A 161 0.64 -2.14 -6.18
N TYR A 162 -0.21 -2.88 -6.87
CA TYR A 162 0.21 -4.12 -7.56
C TYR A 162 1.07 -3.85 -8.80
N VAL A 163 0.85 -2.74 -9.50
CA VAL A 163 1.71 -2.33 -10.63
C VAL A 163 3.10 -1.98 -10.12
N THR A 164 3.20 -1.24 -9.02
CA THR A 164 4.47 -0.89 -8.37
C THR A 164 5.21 -2.15 -7.91
N VAL A 165 4.52 -3.06 -7.21
CA VAL A 165 5.11 -4.33 -6.74
C VAL A 165 5.59 -5.20 -7.91
N ALA A 166 4.79 -5.33 -8.96
CA ALA A 166 5.18 -6.07 -10.17
C ALA A 166 6.44 -5.46 -10.82
N GLY A 167 6.49 -4.12 -10.90
CA GLY A 167 7.66 -3.39 -11.40
C GLY A 167 8.92 -3.67 -10.58
N ILE A 168 8.82 -3.62 -9.25
CA ILE A 168 9.93 -3.91 -8.34
C ILE A 168 10.41 -5.37 -8.52
N LEU A 169 9.49 -6.34 -8.55
CA LEU A 169 9.85 -7.74 -8.74
C LEU A 169 10.53 -7.99 -10.09
N MET A 170 10.00 -7.40 -11.17
CA MET A 170 10.62 -7.48 -12.50
C MET A 170 12.03 -6.87 -12.50
N MET A 171 12.22 -5.71 -11.87
CA MET A 171 13.51 -5.04 -11.75
C MET A 171 14.51 -5.92 -11.00
N LEU A 172 14.12 -6.50 -9.87
CA LEU A 172 14.98 -7.37 -9.07
C LEU A 172 15.37 -8.65 -9.83
N VAL A 173 14.42 -9.32 -10.46
CA VAL A 173 14.69 -10.50 -11.29
C VAL A 173 15.63 -10.14 -12.44
N GLY A 174 15.38 -9.03 -13.12
CA GLY A 174 16.25 -8.52 -14.19
C GLY A 174 17.68 -8.26 -13.70
N ALA A 175 17.84 -7.62 -12.54
CA ALA A 175 19.13 -7.37 -11.90
C ALA A 175 19.87 -8.68 -11.58
N ILE A 176 19.22 -9.62 -10.90
CA ILE A 176 19.80 -10.94 -10.56
C ILE A 176 20.28 -11.65 -11.83
N LEU A 177 19.47 -11.66 -12.87
CA LEU A 177 19.84 -12.28 -14.16
C LEU A 177 21.01 -11.57 -14.85
N LEU A 178 21.22 -10.30 -14.65
CA LEU A 178 22.38 -9.55 -15.13
C LEU A 178 23.66 -10.00 -14.40
N PHE A 179 23.60 -10.19 -13.08
CA PHE A 179 24.73 -10.64 -12.27
C PHE A 179 25.16 -12.09 -12.60
N ILE A 180 24.22 -13.03 -12.66
CA ILE A 180 24.51 -14.46 -12.87
C ILE A 180 25.27 -14.71 -14.18
N LYS A 181 24.94 -14.02 -15.25
CA LYS A 181 25.53 -14.23 -16.59
C LYS A 181 26.63 -13.23 -16.98
N GLY A 182 26.84 -12.18 -16.17
CA GLY A 182 27.96 -11.25 -16.33
C GLY A 182 29.35 -11.91 -16.08
N ARG A 183 29.37 -13.06 -15.41
CA ARG A 183 30.60 -13.77 -14.99
C ARG A 183 31.20 -14.68 -16.07
N ARG A 184 30.62 -14.76 -17.28
CA ARG A 184 31.16 -15.55 -18.41
C ARG A 184 31.72 -14.67 -19.51
N ARG A 185 32.74 -13.89 -19.21
CA ARG A 185 33.71 -13.34 -20.17
C ARG A 185 35.07 -13.28 -19.46
N VAL A 186 35.75 -14.39 -19.41
CA VAL A 186 37.20 -14.50 -19.46
C VAL A 186 37.50 -15.50 -20.53
#